data_62f16485927950d501470d3f2fa5d921
#
_entry.id   62f16485927950d501470d3f2fa5d921
#
_cell.length_a   1.000
_cell.length_b   1.000
_cell.length_c   1.000
_cell.angle_alpha   90.00
_cell.angle_beta   90.00
_cell.angle_gamma   90.00
#
_symmetry.space_group_name_H-M   'P 1'
#
loop_
_entity.id
_entity.type
_entity.pdbx_description
1 polymer ?
#
loop_
_entity_poly.entity_id
_entity_poly.type
_entity_poly.pdbx_seq_one_letter_code
_entity_poly.pdbx_strand_id
1 'polypeptide(L)'
;MERRGIDVVLRVRRLARDQVALRLAERLRCEQAAEGVSGQCREALRTATQHAREGEGLPGVTPERLAWHRAHVVELERARARADEALEAARRQVAEVRAEWVAAQREVEALEQIAARQAAERHAEQSRREQRELDELASARFSPPHDSRDTLR
;
A
#
# COMPACT_ATOMS: atom_id res chain seq x y z
N MET A 1 2.87 4.51 -32.21
CA MET A 1 2.90 5.67 -31.27
C MET A 1 2.24 5.40 -29.91
N GLU A 2 1.22 4.57 -29.79
CA GLU A 2 0.50 4.29 -28.53
C GLU A 2 1.32 3.62 -27.42
N ARG A 3 2.30 2.77 -27.73
CA ARG A 3 3.13 2.06 -26.73
C ARG A 3 3.88 3.02 -25.80
N ARG A 4 4.44 4.12 -26.35
CA ARG A 4 5.15 5.11 -25.52
C ARG A 4 4.22 5.85 -24.56
N GLY A 5 2.95 6.01 -24.92
CA GLY A 5 1.96 6.69 -24.08
C GLY A 5 1.62 5.89 -22.81
N ILE A 6 1.29 4.60 -22.96
CA ILE A 6 0.89 3.77 -21.81
C ILE A 6 2.06 3.51 -20.86
N ASP A 7 3.28 3.30 -21.41
CA ASP A 7 4.48 3.09 -20.60
C ASP A 7 4.83 4.34 -19.77
N VAL A 8 4.64 5.54 -20.33
CA VAL A 8 4.85 6.81 -19.61
C VAL A 8 3.82 6.98 -18.52
N VAL A 9 2.53 6.77 -18.81
CA VAL A 9 1.46 6.86 -17.82
C VAL A 9 1.68 5.85 -16.69
N LEU A 10 2.04 4.60 -17.02
CA LEU A 10 2.33 3.57 -16.03
C LEU A 10 3.48 3.97 -15.11
N ARG A 11 4.55 4.54 -15.68
CA ARG A 11 5.70 5.04 -14.89
C ARG A 11 5.28 6.14 -13.92
N VAL A 12 4.50 7.11 -14.39
CA VAL A 12 3.99 8.21 -13.56
C VAL A 12 3.10 7.68 -12.43
N ARG A 13 2.19 6.74 -12.72
CA ARG A 13 1.30 6.15 -11.72
C ARG A 13 2.05 5.29 -10.70
N ARG A 14 3.07 4.55 -11.11
CA ARG A 14 3.95 3.82 -10.19
C ARG A 14 4.68 4.78 -9.25
N LEU A 15 5.24 5.88 -9.76
CA LEU A 15 5.88 6.89 -8.92
C LEU A 15 4.89 7.52 -7.92
N ALA A 16 3.67 7.83 -8.35
CA ALA A 16 2.64 8.36 -7.45
C ALA A 16 2.29 7.34 -6.34
N ARG A 17 2.08 6.07 -6.68
CA ARG A 17 1.87 4.99 -5.71
C ARG A 17 3.03 4.87 -4.72
N ASP A 18 4.27 4.92 -5.20
CA ASP A 18 5.47 4.80 -4.35
C ASP A 18 5.60 5.98 -3.37
N GLN A 19 5.21 7.20 -3.79
CA GLN A 19 5.12 8.34 -2.89
C GLN A 19 4.07 8.15 -1.80
N VAL A 20 2.91 7.58 -2.13
CA VAL A 20 1.88 7.24 -1.12
C VAL A 20 2.39 6.15 -0.18
N ALA A 21 3.12 5.14 -0.69
CA ALA A 21 3.74 4.10 0.13
C ALA A 21 4.74 4.66 1.15
N LEU A 22 5.55 5.65 0.76
CA LEU A 22 6.46 6.32 1.69
C LEU A 22 5.70 7.09 2.78
N ARG A 23 4.62 7.81 2.42
CA ARG A 23 3.76 8.47 3.41
C ARG A 23 3.11 7.46 4.36
N LEU A 24 2.65 6.32 3.85
CA LEU A 24 2.08 5.26 4.68
C LEU A 24 3.10 4.71 5.67
N ALA A 25 4.33 4.45 5.23
CA ALA A 25 5.41 3.99 6.09
C ALA A 25 5.72 4.98 7.21
N GLU A 26 5.71 6.28 6.92
CA GLU A 26 5.89 7.34 7.92
C GLU A 26 4.75 7.36 8.95
N ARG A 27 3.48 7.29 8.48
CA ARG A 27 2.31 7.24 9.38
C ARG A 27 2.29 6.01 10.28
N LEU A 28 2.71 4.85 9.77
CA LEU A 28 2.85 3.64 10.58
C LEU A 28 3.91 3.78 11.68
N ARG A 29 5.01 4.47 11.41
CA ARG A 29 6.02 4.80 12.45
C ARG A 29 5.45 5.73 13.51
N CYS A 30 4.68 6.74 13.12
CA CYS A 30 4.00 7.64 14.05
C CYS A 30 2.98 6.90 14.93
N GLU A 31 2.18 6.00 14.35
CA GLU A 31 1.24 5.15 15.08
C GLU A 31 1.99 4.27 16.11
N GLN A 32 3.05 3.61 15.70
CA GLN A 32 3.87 2.78 16.60
C GLN A 32 4.48 3.59 17.76
N ALA A 33 4.94 4.80 17.49
CA ALA A 33 5.45 5.70 18.53
C ALA A 33 4.33 6.10 19.51
N ALA A 34 3.14 6.47 19.00
CA ALA A 34 1.99 6.82 19.83
C ALA A 34 1.50 5.62 20.68
N GLU A 35 1.51 4.42 20.13
CA GLU A 35 1.19 3.18 20.84
C GLU A 35 2.18 2.93 22.00
N GLY A 36 3.48 3.14 21.76
CA GLY A 36 4.50 3.08 22.80
C GLY A 36 4.25 4.05 23.94
N VAL A 37 3.92 5.31 23.64
CA VAL A 37 3.60 6.34 24.64
C VAL A 37 2.34 5.97 25.43
N SER A 38 1.27 5.54 24.76
CA SER A 38 0.03 5.09 25.42
C SER A 38 0.30 3.90 26.34
N GLY A 39 1.11 2.94 25.91
CA GLY A 39 1.52 1.79 26.73
C GLY A 39 2.29 2.22 28.00
N GLN A 40 3.25 3.13 27.86
CA GLN A 40 4.01 3.67 29.00
C GLN A 40 3.12 4.43 29.99
N CYS A 41 2.18 5.25 29.51
CA CYS A 41 1.24 5.96 30.39
C CYS A 41 0.32 5.00 31.15
N ARG A 42 -0.15 3.93 30.52
CA ARG A 42 -0.97 2.90 31.18
C ARG A 42 -0.19 2.18 32.25
N GLU A 43 1.07 1.83 31.98
CA GLU A 43 1.93 1.15 32.96
C GLU A 43 2.26 2.07 34.14
N ALA A 44 2.63 3.33 33.90
CA ALA A 44 2.87 4.31 34.94
C ALA A 44 1.63 4.52 35.84
N LEU A 45 0.43 4.61 35.24
CA LEU A 45 -0.82 4.73 35.99
C LEU A 45 -1.08 3.48 36.85
N ARG A 46 -0.87 2.28 36.31
CA ARG A 46 -1.04 1.02 37.04
C ARG A 46 -0.14 0.99 38.24
N THR A 47 1.15 1.28 38.07
CA THR A 47 2.14 1.31 39.14
C THR A 47 1.81 2.34 40.22
N ALA A 48 1.46 3.57 39.83
CA ALA A 48 1.09 4.63 40.75
C ALA A 48 -0.19 4.29 41.56
N THR A 49 -1.18 3.69 40.90
CA THR A 49 -2.43 3.26 41.58
C THR A 49 -2.15 2.14 42.57
N GLN A 50 -1.27 1.20 42.25
CA GLN A 50 -0.87 0.15 43.17
C GLN A 50 -0.15 0.70 44.39
N HIS A 51 0.83 1.58 44.20
CA HIS A 51 1.54 2.24 45.31
C HIS A 51 0.62 3.05 46.20
N ALA A 52 -0.36 3.75 45.62
CA ALA A 52 -1.34 4.50 46.41
C ALA A 52 -2.17 3.59 47.29
N ARG A 53 -2.61 2.42 46.80
CA ARG A 53 -3.36 1.42 47.57
C ARG A 53 -2.52 0.77 48.66
N GLU A 54 -1.28 0.42 48.35
CA GLU A 54 -0.36 -0.18 49.35
C GLU A 54 -0.01 0.81 50.48
N GLY A 55 0.01 2.13 50.16
CA GLY A 55 0.21 3.18 51.16
C GLY A 55 -1.03 3.47 52.04
N GLU A 56 -2.22 3.13 51.58
CA GLU A 56 -3.44 3.30 52.38
C GLU A 56 -3.48 2.27 53.53
N GLY A 57 -3.29 2.74 54.77
CA GLY A 57 -3.35 1.87 55.96
C GLY A 57 -1.98 1.51 56.56
N LEU A 58 -0.88 1.95 55.94
CA LEU A 58 0.44 1.76 56.55
C LEU A 58 0.64 2.73 57.73
N PRO A 59 1.17 2.28 58.90
CA PRO A 59 1.49 3.17 60.01
C PRO A 59 2.58 4.17 59.60
N GLY A 60 2.36 5.45 59.88
CA GLY A 60 3.30 6.54 59.59
C GLY A 60 3.09 7.25 58.23
N VAL A 61 2.07 6.91 57.45
CA VAL A 61 1.72 7.66 56.24
C VAL A 61 0.88 8.87 56.63
N THR A 62 1.37 10.08 56.25
CA THR A 62 0.68 11.32 56.54
C THR A 62 -0.46 11.60 55.56
N PRO A 63 -1.52 12.34 55.94
CA PRO A 63 -2.58 12.73 55.03
C PRO A 63 -2.08 13.51 53.81
N GLU A 64 -1.05 14.35 53.95
CA GLU A 64 -0.43 15.11 52.87
C GLU A 64 0.21 14.17 51.84
N ARG A 65 0.87 13.12 52.27
CA ARG A 65 1.47 12.10 51.39
C ARG A 65 0.40 11.33 50.61
N LEU A 66 -0.70 10.99 51.22
CA LEU A 66 -1.84 10.38 50.53
C LEU A 66 -2.48 11.32 49.51
N ALA A 67 -2.64 12.61 49.87
CA ALA A 67 -3.15 13.63 48.94
C ALA A 67 -2.22 13.81 47.74
N TRP A 68 -0.91 13.81 47.94
CA TRP A 68 0.06 13.84 46.85
C TRP A 68 -0.06 12.64 45.92
N HIS A 69 -0.15 11.42 46.45
CA HIS A 69 -0.32 10.22 45.65
C HIS A 69 -1.61 10.26 44.81
N ARG A 70 -2.73 10.69 45.40
CA ARG A 70 -4.00 10.84 44.67
C ARG A 70 -3.91 11.90 43.56
N ALA A 71 -3.29 13.03 43.82
CA ALA A 71 -3.06 14.05 42.80
C ALA A 71 -2.20 13.53 41.65
N HIS A 72 -1.13 12.77 41.97
CA HIS A 72 -0.28 12.13 40.96
C HIS A 72 -1.04 11.12 40.10
N VAL A 73 -1.89 10.28 40.68
CA VAL A 73 -2.74 9.35 39.93
C VAL A 73 -3.67 10.11 38.97
N VAL A 74 -4.30 11.21 39.41
CA VAL A 74 -5.16 12.04 38.54
C VAL A 74 -4.38 12.63 37.36
N GLU A 75 -3.15 13.09 37.56
CA GLU A 75 -2.32 13.60 36.46
C GLU A 75 -1.91 12.49 35.47
N LEU A 76 -1.63 11.28 35.98
CA LEU A 76 -1.35 10.14 35.09
C LEU A 76 -2.59 9.67 34.32
N GLU A 77 -3.78 9.73 34.90
CA GLU A 77 -5.04 9.48 34.18
C GLU A 77 -5.26 10.45 33.03
N ARG A 78 -4.99 11.75 33.27
CA ARG A 78 -5.04 12.78 32.22
C ARG A 78 -3.97 12.56 31.13
N ALA A 79 -2.76 12.20 31.53
CA ALA A 79 -1.69 11.88 30.60
C ALA A 79 -2.03 10.66 29.72
N ARG A 80 -2.58 9.61 30.32
CA ARG A 80 -3.07 8.43 29.59
C ARG A 80 -4.19 8.80 28.61
N ALA A 81 -5.19 9.59 29.04
CA ALA A 81 -6.28 10.00 28.17
C ALA A 81 -5.77 10.74 26.93
N ARG A 82 -4.84 11.70 27.12
CA ARG A 82 -4.20 12.41 25.99
C ARG A 82 -3.41 11.49 25.07
N ALA A 83 -2.70 10.51 25.62
CA ALA A 83 -1.93 9.54 24.85
C ALA A 83 -2.84 8.58 24.05
N ASP A 84 -3.95 8.15 24.63
CA ASP A 84 -4.95 7.31 23.94
C ASP A 84 -5.64 8.11 22.80
N GLU A 85 -5.98 9.38 23.00
CA GLU A 85 -6.50 10.26 21.93
C GLU A 85 -5.50 10.45 20.78
N ALA A 86 -4.21 10.65 21.11
CA ALA A 86 -3.16 10.78 20.10
C ALA A 86 -2.98 9.48 19.29
N LEU A 87 -3.06 8.32 19.95
CA LEU A 87 -3.01 7.02 19.29
C LEU A 87 -4.19 6.83 18.32
N GLU A 88 -5.40 7.14 18.77
CA GLU A 88 -6.59 7.06 17.89
C GLU A 88 -6.51 8.03 16.71
N ALA A 89 -5.95 9.22 16.89
CA ALA A 89 -5.69 10.15 15.80
C ALA A 89 -4.66 9.58 14.79
N ALA A 90 -3.57 8.99 15.28
CA ALA A 90 -2.55 8.34 14.44
C ALA A 90 -3.15 7.17 13.64
N ARG A 91 -3.98 6.33 14.26
CA ARG A 91 -4.68 5.22 13.60
C ARG A 91 -5.60 5.70 12.47
N ARG A 92 -6.36 6.79 12.69
CA ARG A 92 -7.19 7.38 11.63
C ARG A 92 -6.34 7.84 10.45
N GLN A 93 -5.22 8.51 10.70
CA GLN A 93 -4.30 8.94 9.63
C GLN A 93 -3.71 7.76 8.85
N VAL A 94 -3.35 6.67 9.51
CA VAL A 94 -2.90 5.43 8.84
C VAL A 94 -4.02 4.87 7.96
N ALA A 95 -5.25 4.81 8.44
CA ALA A 95 -6.38 4.30 7.67
C ALA A 95 -6.65 5.12 6.41
N GLU A 96 -6.59 6.46 6.51
CA GLU A 96 -6.75 7.38 5.37
C GLU A 96 -5.68 7.16 4.30
N VAL A 97 -4.40 7.19 4.68
CA VAL A 97 -3.29 7.01 3.73
C VAL A 97 -3.25 5.58 3.17
N ARG A 98 -3.66 4.57 3.94
CA ARG A 98 -3.81 3.20 3.45
C ARG A 98 -4.88 3.10 2.37
N ALA A 99 -6.01 3.78 2.53
CA ALA A 99 -7.05 3.83 1.50
C ALA A 99 -6.55 4.50 0.20
N GLU A 100 -5.78 5.59 0.30
CA GLU A 100 -5.13 6.23 -0.84
C GLU A 100 -4.14 5.27 -1.54
N TRP A 101 -3.35 4.54 -0.77
CA TRP A 101 -2.40 3.58 -1.33
C TRP A 101 -3.10 2.43 -2.08
N VAL A 102 -4.18 1.89 -1.51
CA VAL A 102 -4.97 0.84 -2.17
C VAL A 102 -5.58 1.36 -3.49
N ALA A 103 -6.09 2.59 -3.51
CA ALA A 103 -6.62 3.21 -4.73
C ALA A 103 -5.52 3.36 -5.80
N ALA A 104 -4.36 3.90 -5.44
CA ALA A 104 -3.23 4.06 -6.35
C ALA A 104 -2.70 2.71 -6.88
N GLN A 105 -2.66 1.69 -6.04
CA GLN A 105 -2.28 0.34 -6.44
C GLN A 105 -3.24 -0.26 -7.47
N ARG A 106 -4.55 -0.11 -7.27
CA ARG A 106 -5.57 -0.57 -8.23
C ARG A 106 -5.46 0.13 -9.59
N GLU A 107 -5.14 1.42 -9.61
CA GLU A 107 -4.91 2.15 -10.86
C GLU A 107 -3.69 1.59 -11.63
N VAL A 108 -2.60 1.29 -10.94
CA VAL A 108 -1.41 0.67 -11.54
C VAL A 108 -1.75 -0.70 -12.09
N GLU A 109 -2.42 -1.55 -11.33
CA GLU A 109 -2.82 -2.89 -11.75
C GLU A 109 -3.74 -2.87 -12.98
N ALA A 110 -4.70 -1.95 -13.03
CA ALA A 110 -5.58 -1.79 -14.19
C ALA A 110 -4.80 -1.41 -15.45
N LEU A 111 -3.84 -0.47 -15.34
CA LEU A 111 -2.99 -0.07 -16.46
C LEU A 111 -2.04 -1.20 -16.90
N GLU A 112 -1.51 -1.98 -15.98
CA GLU A 112 -0.68 -3.15 -16.27
C GLU A 112 -1.47 -4.22 -17.05
N GLN A 113 -2.73 -4.46 -16.66
CA GLN A 113 -3.62 -5.37 -17.39
C GLN A 113 -3.90 -4.89 -18.83
N ILE A 114 -4.14 -3.57 -19.01
CA ILE A 114 -4.35 -2.99 -20.34
C ILE A 114 -3.06 -3.15 -21.19
N ALA A 115 -1.91 -2.83 -20.62
CA ALA A 115 -0.63 -2.97 -21.30
C ALA A 115 -0.35 -4.44 -21.72
N ALA A 116 -0.63 -5.39 -20.84
CA ALA A 116 -0.49 -6.81 -21.11
C ALA A 116 -1.42 -7.29 -22.23
N ARG A 117 -2.70 -6.88 -22.23
CA ARG A 117 -3.65 -7.21 -23.32
C ARG A 117 -3.18 -6.68 -24.65
N GLN A 118 -2.78 -5.41 -24.72
CA GLN A 118 -2.26 -4.81 -25.94
C GLN A 118 -0.97 -5.51 -26.44
N ALA A 119 -0.11 -5.97 -25.52
CA ALA A 119 1.07 -6.73 -25.88
C ALA A 119 0.71 -8.11 -26.49
N ALA A 120 -0.24 -8.81 -25.88
CA ALA A 120 -0.73 -10.09 -26.37
C ALA A 120 -1.42 -9.99 -27.74
N GLU A 121 -2.24 -8.97 -27.95
CA GLU A 121 -2.90 -8.69 -29.24
C GLU A 121 -1.88 -8.44 -30.34
N ARG A 122 -0.86 -7.60 -30.08
CA ARG A 122 0.21 -7.33 -31.04
C ARG A 122 1.01 -8.58 -31.38
N HIS A 123 1.33 -9.38 -30.38
CA HIS A 123 2.04 -10.64 -30.60
C HIS A 123 1.21 -11.61 -31.50
N ALA A 124 -0.08 -11.72 -31.21
CA ALA A 124 -0.98 -12.54 -31.99
C ALA A 124 -1.11 -12.04 -33.45
N GLU A 125 -1.16 -10.72 -33.66
CA GLU A 125 -1.16 -10.13 -35.01
C GLU A 125 0.15 -10.40 -35.76
N GLN A 126 1.27 -10.24 -35.08
CA GLN A 126 2.58 -10.49 -35.67
C GLN A 126 2.72 -11.97 -36.08
N SER A 127 2.35 -12.90 -35.20
CA SER A 127 2.35 -14.33 -35.53
C SER A 127 1.46 -14.67 -36.70
N ARG A 128 0.26 -14.06 -36.80
CA ARG A 128 -0.63 -14.24 -37.96
C ARG A 128 -0.03 -13.70 -39.25
N ARG A 129 0.72 -12.59 -39.21
CA ARG A 129 1.41 -12.03 -40.39
C ARG A 129 2.52 -12.96 -40.83
N GLU A 130 3.36 -13.40 -39.90
CA GLU A 130 4.45 -14.35 -40.19
C GLU A 130 3.91 -15.66 -40.77
N GLN A 131 2.78 -16.20 -40.25
CA GLN A 131 2.15 -17.38 -40.80
C GLN A 131 1.66 -17.17 -42.23
N ARG A 132 1.01 -16.04 -42.53
CA ARG A 132 0.57 -15.71 -43.91
C ARG A 132 1.73 -15.62 -44.87
N GLU A 133 2.83 -14.97 -44.50
CA GLU A 133 4.05 -14.86 -45.30
C GLU A 133 4.64 -16.25 -45.60
N LEU A 134 4.64 -17.15 -44.60
CA LEU A 134 5.09 -18.54 -44.79
C LEU A 134 4.16 -19.31 -45.73
N ASP A 135 2.85 -19.15 -45.57
CA ASP A 135 1.84 -19.81 -46.42
C ASP A 135 1.92 -19.32 -47.88
N GLU A 136 2.17 -18.00 -48.10
CA GLU A 136 2.40 -17.42 -49.43
C GLU A 136 3.67 -17.97 -50.08
N LEU A 137 4.78 -18.05 -49.34
CA LEU A 137 6.04 -18.62 -49.82
C LEU A 137 5.88 -20.11 -50.14
N ALA A 138 5.17 -20.87 -49.36
CA ALA A 138 4.87 -22.27 -49.60
C ALA A 138 4.02 -22.45 -50.89
N SER A 139 2.97 -21.62 -51.03
CA SER A 139 2.11 -21.65 -52.21
C SER A 139 2.84 -21.29 -53.51
N ALA A 140 3.73 -20.29 -53.43
CA ALA A 140 4.56 -19.90 -54.58
C ALA A 140 5.52 -21.00 -55.03
N ARG A 141 6.02 -21.82 -54.10
CA ARG A 141 6.90 -22.97 -54.41
C ARG A 141 6.17 -24.17 -54.98
N PHE A 142 4.89 -24.36 -54.67
CA PHE A 142 4.05 -25.48 -55.10
C PHE A 142 3.14 -25.13 -56.25
N SER A 143 3.15 -23.90 -56.82
CA SER A 143 2.40 -23.58 -58.03
C SER A 143 3.06 -24.33 -59.19
N PRO A 144 2.36 -25.28 -59.89
CA PRO A 144 2.93 -25.94 -61.02
C PRO A 144 3.21 -24.92 -62.16
N PRO A 145 4.30 -25.11 -62.95
CA PRO A 145 4.56 -24.22 -64.08
C PRO A 145 3.32 -24.24 -64.99
N HIS A 146 2.79 -23.05 -65.30
CA HIS A 146 1.68 -22.89 -66.21
C HIS A 146 2.11 -23.40 -67.57
N ASP A 147 1.62 -24.58 -67.95
CA ASP A 147 1.97 -25.23 -69.21
C ASP A 147 1.33 -24.43 -70.36
N SER A 148 2.15 -23.54 -70.94
CA SER A 148 1.80 -22.75 -72.08
C SER A 148 1.79 -23.65 -73.37
N ARG A 149 0.93 -24.64 -73.32
CA ARG A 149 0.63 -25.46 -74.50
C ARG A 149 -0.86 -25.26 -74.86
N ASP A 150 -1.18 -24.20 -75.54
CA ASP A 150 -2.25 -24.16 -76.50
C ASP A 150 -2.20 -22.85 -77.34
N THR A 151 -1.29 -22.80 -78.30
CA THR A 151 -1.42 -21.95 -79.49
C THR A 151 -0.74 -22.61 -80.67
N LEU A 152 -1.39 -23.64 -81.24
CA LEU A 152 -1.17 -24.03 -82.61
C LEU A 152 -2.32 -24.89 -83.09
N ARG A 153 -3.39 -24.20 -83.59
CA ARG A 153 -4.14 -24.62 -84.80
C ARG A 153 -5.16 -23.53 -85.17
#